data_3fc4543d278d8fa38c5f834cdbdd26e8
#
_entry.id   3fc4543d278d8fa38c5f834cdbdd26e8
#
_cell.length_a   1.000
_cell.length_b   1.000
_cell.length_c   1.000
_cell.angle_alpha   90.00
_cell.angle_beta   90.00
_cell.angle_gamma   90.00
#
_symmetry.space_group_name_H-M   'P 1'
#
loop_
_entity.id
_entity.type
_entity.pdbx_description
1 polymer ?
#
loop_
_entity_poly.entity_id
_entity_poly.type
_entity_poly.pdbx_seq_one_letter_code
_entity_poly.pdbx_strand_id
1 'polypeptide(L)'
;MTIRALHLVARPDGVPKDSDFELREGDSPALEDGQLRIAVRYLSIDPAMRVWMSEAKSYWPPVPLGDVMRAQGIGEVVESRNPKYPVGGWVSGMTGVRSELVSDGKGMQRFDASLLPHPGWALSVFGATGLTAWFGLTDIGKAKAGETLVVSAAAGAVGSNVVQIGKALGLRVIGIAGGPDKCAFVRDTLGADAAIDYKAGPIGAALREHCPDGVDVYFDNVGGEILDAVLKRLRLHARIVLCGGISQYNAGGEQRGPANYLNLIAARGRMEGFVVIDYLPRAGDAIAAMTPMVQAGKLTSKLDIVSGLERFPEALRRVYSGANFGKQLVEV
;
A
#
# COMPACT_ATOMS: atom_id res chain seq x y z
N MET A 1 -28.75 -16.39 3.36
CA MET A 1 -27.46 -16.08 4.05
C MET A 1 -27.47 -14.59 4.33
N THR A 2 -27.02 -14.15 5.48
CA THR A 2 -26.99 -12.74 5.86
C THR A 2 -25.65 -12.13 5.43
N ILE A 3 -25.67 -11.08 4.62
CA ILE A 3 -24.50 -10.30 4.24
C ILE A 3 -24.32 -9.21 5.29
N ARG A 4 -23.09 -9.01 5.76
CA ARG A 4 -22.67 -7.86 6.56
C ARG A 4 -21.84 -6.91 5.71
N ALA A 5 -22.13 -5.62 5.76
CA ALA A 5 -21.37 -4.61 5.04
C ALA A 5 -21.19 -3.35 5.89
N LEU A 6 -20.01 -2.74 5.81
CA LEU A 6 -19.69 -1.51 6.52
C LEU A 6 -19.91 -0.32 5.59
N HIS A 7 -20.80 0.57 5.98
CA HIS A 7 -21.20 1.75 5.23
C HIS A 7 -20.51 3.00 5.79
N LEU A 8 -20.06 3.89 4.91
CA LEU A 8 -19.55 5.21 5.30
C LEU A 8 -20.74 6.13 5.53
N VAL A 9 -20.97 6.54 6.79
CA VAL A 9 -22.15 7.35 7.15
C VAL A 9 -21.80 8.80 7.49
N ALA A 10 -20.52 9.10 7.74
CA ALA A 10 -20.04 10.46 7.95
C ALA A 10 -18.67 10.67 7.30
N ARG A 11 -18.36 11.94 6.95
CA ARG A 11 -17.01 12.31 6.51
C ARG A 11 -16.08 12.45 7.72
N PRO A 12 -14.96 11.69 7.79
CA PRO A 12 -14.04 11.82 8.90
C PRO A 12 -13.42 13.23 8.98
N ASP A 13 -13.48 13.83 10.16
CA ASP A 13 -12.67 14.98 10.51
C ASP A 13 -11.41 14.50 11.24
N GLY A 14 -10.25 14.69 10.62
CA GLY A 14 -8.99 14.09 11.07
C GLY A 14 -8.94 12.57 10.89
N VAL A 15 -8.57 11.84 11.94
CA VAL A 15 -8.46 10.37 11.93
C VAL A 15 -9.87 9.75 11.97
N PRO A 16 -10.16 8.76 11.11
CA PRO A 16 -11.47 8.10 11.08
C PRO A 16 -11.86 7.48 12.44
N LYS A 17 -13.12 7.68 12.83
CA LYS A 17 -13.73 7.18 14.07
C LYS A 17 -14.70 6.04 13.76
N ASP A 18 -15.05 5.25 14.77
CA ASP A 18 -16.06 4.19 14.60
C ASP A 18 -17.41 4.76 14.17
N SER A 19 -17.78 5.96 14.67
CA SER A 19 -19.01 6.67 14.32
C SER A 19 -19.10 7.16 12.86
N ASP A 20 -18.01 7.13 12.10
CA ASP A 20 -18.02 7.47 10.68
C ASP A 20 -18.55 6.30 9.84
N PHE A 21 -18.74 5.14 10.45
CA PHE A 21 -19.14 3.90 9.80
C PHE A 21 -20.34 3.27 10.51
N GLU A 22 -21.14 2.55 9.73
CA GLU A 22 -22.25 1.75 10.21
C GLU A 22 -22.21 0.34 9.62
N LEU A 23 -22.22 -0.67 10.47
CA LEU A 23 -22.35 -2.05 10.04
C LEU A 23 -23.82 -2.35 9.78
N ARG A 24 -24.16 -2.73 8.55
CA ARG A 24 -25.52 -3.12 8.15
C ARG A 24 -25.55 -4.57 7.74
N GLU A 25 -26.67 -5.21 8.03
CA GLU A 25 -26.97 -6.57 7.63
C GLU A 25 -28.10 -6.58 6.60
N GLY A 26 -28.06 -7.52 5.69
CA GLY A 26 -29.07 -7.69 4.65
C GLY A 26 -29.07 -9.10 4.07
N ASP A 27 -30.06 -9.41 3.26
CA ASP A 27 -30.14 -10.68 2.59
C ASP A 27 -29.22 -10.75 1.38
N SER A 28 -28.61 -11.92 1.18
CA SER A 28 -27.83 -12.18 -0.03
C SER A 28 -28.76 -12.34 -1.23
N PRO A 29 -28.61 -11.55 -2.32
CA PRO A 29 -29.45 -11.68 -3.49
C PRO A 29 -29.22 -13.01 -4.21
N ALA A 30 -30.25 -13.54 -4.86
CA ALA A 30 -30.11 -14.71 -5.73
C ALA A 30 -29.19 -14.36 -6.92
N LEU A 31 -28.41 -15.34 -7.40
CA LEU A 31 -27.58 -15.13 -8.58
C LEU A 31 -28.42 -15.09 -9.86
N GLU A 32 -28.11 -14.13 -10.70
CA GLU A 32 -28.53 -14.10 -12.10
C GLU A 32 -27.51 -14.84 -12.98
N ASP A 33 -27.87 -15.11 -14.23
CA ASP A 33 -26.97 -15.74 -15.19
C ASP A 33 -25.75 -14.84 -15.44
N GLY A 34 -24.57 -15.47 -15.47
CA GLY A 34 -23.28 -14.77 -15.62
C GLY A 34 -22.72 -14.19 -14.32
N GLN A 35 -23.41 -14.33 -13.19
CA GLN A 35 -22.94 -13.84 -11.89
C GLN A 35 -22.27 -14.94 -11.05
N LEU A 36 -21.51 -14.49 -10.06
CA LEU A 36 -20.86 -15.32 -9.05
C LEU A 36 -21.03 -14.69 -7.67
N ARG A 37 -21.03 -15.53 -6.63
CA ARG A 37 -21.01 -15.15 -5.22
C ARG A 37 -19.61 -15.38 -4.65
N ILE A 38 -19.06 -14.36 -4.05
CA ILE A 38 -17.72 -14.36 -3.46
C ILE A 38 -17.87 -14.21 -1.95
N ALA A 39 -17.43 -15.20 -1.19
CA ALA A 39 -17.21 -15.04 0.25
C ALA A 39 -15.90 -14.27 0.43
N VAL A 40 -15.97 -13.02 0.88
CA VAL A 40 -14.81 -12.20 1.13
C VAL A 40 -14.05 -12.77 2.34
N ARG A 41 -12.76 -12.98 2.20
CA ARG A 41 -11.90 -13.55 3.24
C ARG A 41 -10.97 -12.51 3.86
N TYR A 42 -10.37 -11.66 3.04
CA TYR A 42 -9.45 -10.62 3.50
C TYR A 42 -9.69 -9.32 2.76
N LEU A 43 -9.62 -8.22 3.50
CA LEU A 43 -9.70 -6.85 2.98
C LEU A 43 -8.36 -6.16 3.15
N SER A 44 -7.95 -5.44 2.13
CA SER A 44 -6.78 -4.56 2.17
C SER A 44 -7.11 -3.29 2.93
N ILE A 45 -6.23 -2.88 3.84
CA ILE A 45 -6.30 -1.58 4.49
C ILE A 45 -5.18 -0.71 3.91
N ASP A 46 -5.57 0.42 3.33
CA ASP A 46 -4.67 1.30 2.60
C ASP A 46 -4.82 2.76 3.05
N PRO A 47 -3.71 3.51 3.21
CA PRO A 47 -3.76 4.93 3.59
C PRO A 47 -4.63 5.79 2.66
N ALA A 48 -4.69 5.45 1.37
CA ALA A 48 -5.50 6.13 0.36
C ALA A 48 -7.01 6.13 0.67
N MET A 49 -7.48 5.22 1.52
CA MET A 49 -8.86 5.18 1.96
C MET A 49 -9.31 6.48 2.63
N ARG A 50 -8.38 7.21 3.30
CA ARG A 50 -8.68 8.53 3.88
C ARG A 50 -9.09 9.54 2.81
N VAL A 51 -8.42 9.51 1.68
CA VAL A 51 -8.74 10.37 0.53
C VAL A 51 -10.09 9.97 -0.08
N TRP A 52 -10.39 8.68 -0.17
CA TRP A 52 -11.68 8.20 -0.70
C TRP A 52 -12.89 8.53 0.19
N MET A 53 -12.67 8.79 1.47
CA MET A 53 -13.68 9.26 2.42
C MET A 53 -13.84 10.80 2.43
N SER A 54 -13.04 11.52 1.66
CA SER A 54 -13.02 12.99 1.59
C SER A 54 -13.68 13.47 0.28
N GLU A 55 -14.20 14.69 0.26
CA GLU A 55 -14.72 15.33 -0.96
C GLU A 55 -13.64 16.03 -1.80
N ALA A 56 -12.39 15.98 -1.35
CA ALA A 56 -11.27 16.54 -2.09
C ALA A 56 -11.10 15.84 -3.44
N LYS A 57 -10.72 16.62 -4.46
CA LYS A 57 -10.43 16.08 -5.80
C LYS A 57 -9.32 15.04 -5.71
N SER A 58 -9.56 13.85 -6.24
CA SER A 58 -8.64 12.74 -6.25
C SER A 58 -8.75 11.97 -7.57
N TYR A 59 -7.87 10.96 -7.76
CA TYR A 59 -7.87 10.04 -8.90
C TYR A 59 -9.10 9.10 -8.92
N TRP A 60 -9.82 9.00 -7.82
CA TRP A 60 -11.11 8.31 -7.73
C TRP A 60 -12.16 9.22 -7.08
N PRO A 61 -13.45 9.10 -7.48
CA PRO A 61 -14.52 9.83 -6.83
C PRO A 61 -14.63 9.39 -5.35
N PRO A 62 -15.05 10.29 -4.46
CA PRO A 62 -15.30 9.94 -3.06
C PRO A 62 -16.34 8.82 -2.95
N VAL A 63 -16.25 8.04 -1.87
CA VAL A 63 -17.32 7.10 -1.51
C VAL A 63 -18.55 7.92 -1.11
N PRO A 64 -19.72 7.72 -1.72
CA PRO A 64 -20.95 8.40 -1.30
C PRO A 64 -21.31 8.07 0.16
N LEU A 65 -21.88 9.04 0.89
CA LEU A 65 -22.41 8.75 2.22
C LEU A 65 -23.59 7.79 2.13
N GLY A 66 -23.60 6.80 3.01
CA GLY A 66 -24.58 5.72 3.00
C GLY A 66 -24.20 4.50 2.14
N ASP A 67 -23.17 4.62 1.29
CA ASP A 67 -22.68 3.50 0.49
C ASP A 67 -21.68 2.62 1.27
N VAL A 68 -21.50 1.39 0.78
CA VAL A 68 -20.48 0.47 1.33
C VAL A 68 -19.09 1.07 1.15
N MET A 69 -18.32 1.10 2.23
CA MET A 69 -16.95 1.61 2.20
C MET A 69 -16.11 0.83 1.17
N ARG A 70 -15.39 1.57 0.33
CA ARG A 70 -14.55 1.00 -0.73
C ARG A 70 -13.33 0.30 -0.15
N ALA A 71 -13.07 -0.93 -0.60
CA ALA A 71 -11.86 -1.69 -0.27
C ALA A 71 -11.52 -2.68 -1.38
N GLN A 72 -10.23 -2.91 -1.62
CA GLN A 72 -9.78 -4.12 -2.28
C GLN A 72 -9.92 -5.30 -1.33
N GLY A 73 -10.33 -6.44 -1.86
CA GLY A 73 -10.41 -7.68 -1.10
C GLY A 73 -10.08 -8.89 -1.95
N ILE A 74 -9.90 -10.00 -1.27
CA ILE A 74 -9.83 -11.33 -1.87
C ILE A 74 -10.87 -12.23 -1.23
N GLY A 75 -11.36 -13.16 -1.99
CA GLY A 75 -12.35 -14.11 -1.52
C GLY A 75 -12.44 -15.35 -2.39
N GLU A 76 -13.23 -16.29 -1.88
CA GLU A 76 -13.49 -17.58 -2.51
C GLU A 76 -14.84 -17.53 -3.22
N VAL A 77 -14.91 -18.05 -4.42
CA VAL A 77 -16.16 -18.22 -5.17
C VAL A 77 -16.95 -19.37 -4.54
N VAL A 78 -18.06 -19.07 -3.89
CA VAL A 78 -18.89 -20.06 -3.18
C VAL A 78 -20.11 -20.51 -3.98
N GLU A 79 -20.54 -19.70 -4.96
CA GLU A 79 -21.60 -20.03 -5.91
C GLU A 79 -21.32 -19.35 -7.23
N SER A 80 -21.59 -19.99 -8.36
CA SER A 80 -21.30 -19.40 -9.67
C SER A 80 -22.26 -19.86 -10.77
N ARG A 81 -22.75 -18.88 -11.53
CA ARG A 81 -23.40 -19.04 -12.84
C ARG A 81 -22.52 -18.42 -13.95
N ASN A 82 -21.22 -18.21 -13.66
CA ASN A 82 -20.28 -17.66 -14.61
C ASN A 82 -19.16 -18.67 -14.88
N PRO A 83 -19.07 -19.24 -16.09
CA PRO A 83 -18.11 -20.31 -16.41
C PRO A 83 -16.63 -19.88 -16.28
N LYS A 84 -16.36 -18.56 -16.25
CA LYS A 84 -15.00 -18.04 -16.06
C LYS A 84 -14.55 -18.12 -14.59
N TYR A 85 -15.48 -18.27 -13.65
CA TYR A 85 -15.21 -18.24 -12.22
C TYR A 85 -15.80 -19.46 -11.52
N PRO A 86 -15.14 -20.63 -11.55
CA PRO A 86 -15.63 -21.86 -10.94
C PRO A 86 -15.67 -21.73 -9.42
N VAL A 87 -16.61 -22.45 -8.79
CA VAL A 87 -16.71 -22.59 -7.33
C VAL A 87 -15.40 -23.15 -6.76
N GLY A 88 -14.97 -22.65 -5.61
CA GLY A 88 -13.68 -22.94 -4.96
C GLY A 88 -12.51 -22.13 -5.50
N GLY A 89 -12.70 -21.40 -6.62
CA GLY A 89 -11.68 -20.49 -7.14
C GLY A 89 -11.50 -19.24 -6.27
N TRP A 90 -10.28 -18.71 -6.23
CA TRP A 90 -9.99 -17.46 -5.53
C TRP A 90 -9.96 -16.27 -6.50
N VAL A 91 -10.47 -15.14 -6.02
CA VAL A 91 -10.52 -13.88 -6.79
C VAL A 91 -10.04 -12.71 -5.95
N SER A 92 -9.44 -11.72 -6.63
CA SER A 92 -9.02 -10.43 -6.08
C SER A 92 -9.70 -9.30 -6.85
N GLY A 93 -10.15 -8.26 -6.18
CA GLY A 93 -10.76 -7.09 -6.81
C GLY A 93 -11.34 -6.10 -5.81
N MET A 94 -12.16 -5.16 -6.31
CA MET A 94 -12.85 -4.19 -5.46
C MET A 94 -14.11 -4.82 -4.84
N THR A 95 -13.95 -5.41 -3.67
CA THR A 95 -15.06 -6.08 -2.98
C THR A 95 -15.94 -5.10 -2.18
N GLY A 96 -15.38 -3.96 -1.77
CA GLY A 96 -15.94 -3.17 -0.67
C GLY A 96 -15.77 -3.88 0.67
N VAL A 97 -16.05 -3.16 1.75
CA VAL A 97 -15.95 -3.70 3.12
C VAL A 97 -17.22 -4.47 3.43
N ARG A 98 -17.24 -5.76 3.09
CA ARG A 98 -18.39 -6.66 3.26
C ARG A 98 -17.98 -8.12 3.39
N SER A 99 -18.87 -8.95 3.94
CA SER A 99 -18.63 -10.37 4.10
C SER A 99 -18.85 -11.18 2.81
N GLU A 100 -19.66 -10.67 1.89
CA GLU A 100 -20.02 -11.35 0.65
C GLU A 100 -20.27 -10.35 -0.47
N LEU A 101 -19.91 -10.70 -1.69
CA LEU A 101 -20.19 -9.92 -2.90
C LEU A 101 -20.80 -10.80 -3.99
N VAL A 102 -21.93 -10.37 -4.55
CA VAL A 102 -22.46 -10.86 -5.83
C VAL A 102 -21.93 -9.94 -6.94
N SER A 103 -21.34 -10.52 -7.99
CA SER A 103 -20.64 -9.81 -9.06
C SER A 103 -20.83 -10.49 -10.41
N ASP A 104 -20.72 -9.75 -11.50
CA ASP A 104 -20.61 -10.29 -12.87
C ASP A 104 -19.15 -10.69 -13.23
N GLY A 105 -18.22 -10.52 -12.30
CA GLY A 105 -16.80 -10.82 -12.46
C GLY A 105 -15.99 -9.70 -13.11
N LYS A 106 -16.61 -8.58 -13.54
CA LYS A 106 -15.85 -7.44 -14.08
C LYS A 106 -14.93 -6.85 -13.01
N GLY A 107 -13.65 -6.65 -13.39
CA GLY A 107 -12.64 -6.13 -12.47
C GLY A 107 -12.14 -7.14 -11.43
N MET A 108 -12.65 -8.38 -11.45
CA MET A 108 -12.12 -9.47 -10.63
C MET A 108 -11.02 -10.23 -11.36
N GLN A 109 -9.92 -10.49 -10.67
CA GLN A 109 -8.79 -11.27 -11.16
C GLN A 109 -8.72 -12.60 -10.42
N ARG A 110 -8.67 -13.69 -11.17
CA ARG A 110 -8.45 -15.02 -10.61
C ARG A 110 -6.99 -15.21 -10.24
N PHE A 111 -6.74 -15.89 -9.13
CA PHE A 111 -5.40 -16.33 -8.75
C PHE A 111 -5.46 -17.71 -8.07
N ASP A 112 -4.34 -18.40 -8.09
CA ASP A 112 -4.19 -19.68 -7.39
C ASP A 112 -3.61 -19.44 -5.99
N ALA A 113 -4.46 -19.54 -4.98
CA ALA A 113 -4.06 -19.32 -3.58
C ALA A 113 -3.09 -20.39 -3.07
N SER A 114 -3.08 -21.60 -3.66
CA SER A 114 -2.18 -22.69 -3.26
C SER A 114 -0.71 -22.42 -3.62
N LEU A 115 -0.45 -21.51 -4.55
CA LEU A 115 0.89 -21.08 -4.95
C LEU A 115 1.48 -20.00 -4.01
N LEU A 116 0.69 -19.49 -3.07
CA LEU A 116 1.08 -18.41 -2.18
C LEU A 116 1.29 -18.97 -0.74
N PRO A 117 2.28 -18.47 0.00
CA PRO A 117 2.44 -18.81 1.42
C PRO A 117 1.20 -18.47 2.27
N HIS A 118 0.46 -17.46 1.86
CA HIS A 118 -0.82 -17.02 2.45
C HIS A 118 -1.63 -16.29 1.38
N PRO A 119 -2.96 -16.51 1.26
CA PRO A 119 -3.79 -15.83 0.25
C PRO A 119 -3.68 -14.31 0.26
N GLY A 120 -3.47 -13.70 1.43
CA GLY A 120 -3.28 -12.25 1.62
C GLY A 120 -2.08 -11.67 0.84
N TRP A 121 -1.15 -12.49 0.32
CA TRP A 121 -0.07 -12.03 -0.55
C TRP A 121 -0.60 -11.49 -1.89
N ALA A 122 -1.79 -11.92 -2.32
CA ALA A 122 -2.48 -11.34 -3.45
C ALA A 122 -2.93 -9.87 -3.22
N LEU A 123 -2.98 -9.42 -1.94
CA LEU A 123 -3.21 -8.01 -1.56
C LEU A 123 -1.92 -7.26 -1.19
N SER A 124 -0.77 -7.92 -1.22
CA SER A 124 0.53 -7.37 -0.86
C SER A 124 1.52 -7.46 -2.01
N VAL A 125 2.44 -8.43 -2.01
CA VAL A 125 3.49 -8.58 -3.04
C VAL A 125 2.91 -8.64 -4.45
N PHE A 126 1.87 -9.42 -4.66
CA PHE A 126 1.22 -9.57 -5.98
C PHE A 126 -0.01 -8.67 -6.15
N GLY A 127 -0.29 -7.80 -5.18
CA GLY A 127 -1.36 -6.81 -5.23
C GLY A 127 -0.85 -5.40 -5.49
N ALA A 128 -1.74 -4.43 -5.25
CA ALA A 128 -1.46 -3.01 -5.51
C ALA A 128 -0.15 -2.52 -4.87
N THR A 129 0.20 -2.98 -3.66
CA THR A 129 1.39 -2.49 -2.95
C THR A 129 2.70 -3.00 -3.54
N GLY A 130 2.75 -4.26 -4.01
CA GLY A 130 3.91 -4.78 -4.74
C GLY A 130 4.07 -4.16 -6.12
N LEU A 131 2.96 -4.01 -6.85
CA LEU A 131 2.96 -3.32 -8.16
C LEU A 131 3.41 -1.85 -8.02
N THR A 132 2.94 -1.15 -6.97
CA THR A 132 3.38 0.22 -6.65
C THR A 132 4.89 0.26 -6.39
N ALA A 133 5.42 -0.67 -5.61
CA ALA A 133 6.85 -0.75 -5.34
C ALA A 133 7.66 -1.00 -6.61
N TRP A 134 7.23 -1.94 -7.44
CA TRP A 134 7.89 -2.29 -8.68
C TRP A 134 7.95 -1.11 -9.66
N PHE A 135 6.79 -0.60 -10.07
CA PHE A 135 6.72 0.48 -11.06
C PHE A 135 7.28 1.80 -10.53
N GLY A 136 7.09 2.09 -9.23
CA GLY A 136 7.70 3.26 -8.62
C GLY A 136 9.23 3.22 -8.68
N LEU A 137 9.87 2.06 -8.46
CA LEU A 137 11.32 1.92 -8.58
C LEU A 137 11.79 1.88 -10.04
N THR A 138 11.13 1.11 -10.91
CA THR A 138 11.64 0.84 -12.26
C THR A 138 11.28 1.92 -13.26
N ASP A 139 10.04 2.39 -13.27
CA ASP A 139 9.55 3.34 -14.27
C ASP A 139 9.73 4.79 -13.81
N ILE A 140 9.37 5.10 -12.57
CA ILE A 140 9.47 6.46 -12.02
C ILE A 140 10.88 6.72 -11.48
N GLY A 141 11.38 5.90 -10.57
CA GLY A 141 12.71 6.01 -9.99
C GLY A 141 13.83 5.73 -10.97
N LYS A 142 13.58 4.89 -11.98
CA LYS A 142 14.59 4.41 -12.94
C LYS A 142 15.86 3.98 -12.24
N ALA A 143 15.67 3.24 -11.13
CA ALA A 143 16.72 2.85 -10.21
C ALA A 143 17.74 1.92 -10.89
N LYS A 144 19.03 2.14 -10.60
CA LYS A 144 20.14 1.40 -11.20
C LYS A 144 21.00 0.77 -10.10
N ALA A 145 21.57 -0.39 -10.38
CA ALA A 145 22.50 -1.05 -9.48
C ALA A 145 23.65 -0.09 -9.06
N GLY A 146 24.01 -0.16 -7.77
CA GLY A 146 25.05 0.70 -7.17
C GLY A 146 24.54 2.07 -6.69
N GLU A 147 23.32 2.49 -7.03
CA GLU A 147 22.75 3.74 -6.54
C GLU A 147 22.27 3.61 -5.08
N THR A 148 22.22 4.75 -4.38
CA THR A 148 21.67 4.84 -3.02
C THR A 148 20.17 5.15 -3.07
N LEU A 149 19.37 4.22 -2.57
CA LEU A 149 17.92 4.32 -2.40
C LEU A 149 17.58 4.62 -0.94
N VAL A 150 16.80 5.66 -0.70
CA VAL A 150 16.16 5.92 0.60
C VAL A 150 14.66 5.64 0.47
N VAL A 151 14.08 4.95 1.47
CA VAL A 151 12.66 4.57 1.48
C VAL A 151 12.02 5.04 2.77
N SER A 152 11.00 5.89 2.70
CA SER A 152 10.19 6.24 3.88
C SER A 152 9.09 5.21 4.15
N ALA A 153 8.65 5.08 5.40
CA ALA A 153 7.74 4.03 5.87
C ALA A 153 8.21 2.63 5.42
N ALA A 154 9.51 2.35 5.56
CA ALA A 154 10.18 1.15 5.03
C ALA A 154 9.65 -0.17 5.61
N ALA A 155 9.06 -0.16 6.80
CA ALA A 155 8.41 -1.33 7.41
C ALA A 155 6.91 -1.46 7.05
N GLY A 156 6.36 -0.56 6.22
CA GLY A 156 4.97 -0.58 5.76
C GLY A 156 4.76 -1.45 4.52
N ALA A 157 3.53 -1.53 4.03
CA ALA A 157 3.15 -2.44 2.95
C ALA A 157 3.89 -2.19 1.63
N VAL A 158 3.98 -0.93 1.18
CA VAL A 158 4.75 -0.57 -0.02
C VAL A 158 6.23 -0.55 0.29
N GLY A 159 6.64 0.13 1.38
CA GLY A 159 8.04 0.33 1.73
C GLY A 159 8.82 -0.97 1.89
N SER A 160 8.23 -2.01 2.49
CA SER A 160 8.89 -3.32 2.65
C SER A 160 9.15 -4.03 1.31
N ASN A 161 8.24 -3.88 0.35
CA ASN A 161 8.45 -4.37 -1.01
C ASN A 161 9.56 -3.56 -1.71
N VAL A 162 9.54 -2.22 -1.58
CA VAL A 162 10.56 -1.32 -2.16
C VAL A 162 11.97 -1.67 -1.66
N VAL A 163 12.12 -1.90 -0.34
CA VAL A 163 13.42 -2.29 0.24
C VAL A 163 13.93 -3.57 -0.40
N GLN A 164 13.13 -4.62 -0.43
CA GLN A 164 13.54 -5.94 -0.92
C GLN A 164 13.78 -5.94 -2.44
N ILE A 165 12.91 -5.28 -3.22
CA ILE A 165 13.10 -5.13 -4.66
C ILE A 165 14.36 -4.31 -4.94
N GLY A 166 14.58 -3.22 -4.20
CA GLY A 166 15.79 -2.41 -4.30
C GLY A 166 17.05 -3.23 -4.06
N LYS A 167 17.06 -4.08 -3.03
CA LYS A 167 18.18 -5.00 -2.76
C LYS A 167 18.37 -6.02 -3.89
N ALA A 168 17.29 -6.57 -4.43
CA ALA A 168 17.36 -7.52 -5.54
C ALA A 168 17.87 -6.87 -6.84
N LEU A 169 17.62 -5.57 -7.03
CA LEU A 169 18.16 -4.78 -8.15
C LEU A 169 19.60 -4.27 -7.92
N GLY A 170 20.22 -4.60 -6.78
CA GLY A 170 21.62 -4.22 -6.47
C GLY A 170 21.81 -2.80 -5.97
N LEU A 171 20.78 -2.17 -5.41
CA LEU A 171 20.89 -0.85 -4.79
C LEU A 171 21.46 -0.93 -3.36
N ARG A 172 22.08 0.14 -2.92
CA ARG A 172 22.30 0.41 -1.51
C ARG A 172 21.03 1.01 -0.93
N VAL A 173 20.39 0.32 0.00
CA VAL A 173 19.05 0.66 0.51
C VAL A 173 19.11 1.13 1.96
N ILE A 174 18.59 2.34 2.22
CA ILE A 174 18.43 2.92 3.54
C ILE A 174 16.93 3.05 3.82
N GLY A 175 16.42 2.34 4.83
CA GLY A 175 15.01 2.41 5.21
C GLY A 175 14.79 3.42 6.34
N ILE A 176 13.70 4.20 6.27
CA ILE A 176 13.26 5.07 7.37
C ILE A 176 12.00 4.45 7.97
N ALA A 177 12.03 4.13 9.27
CA ALA A 177 10.92 3.52 9.99
C ALA A 177 10.81 4.11 11.40
N GLY A 178 9.73 3.82 12.12
CA GLY A 178 9.52 4.36 13.47
C GLY A 178 9.66 3.30 14.55
N GLY A 179 10.66 3.46 15.39
CA GLY A 179 10.96 2.59 16.51
C GLY A 179 11.97 1.48 16.20
N PRO A 180 12.67 0.99 17.23
CA PRO A 180 13.78 0.05 17.09
C PRO A 180 13.37 -1.27 16.43
N ASP A 181 12.20 -1.82 16.77
CA ASP A 181 11.74 -3.10 16.23
C ASP A 181 11.50 -3.03 14.72
N LYS A 182 10.92 -1.93 14.23
CA LYS A 182 10.72 -1.72 12.78
C LYS A 182 12.03 -1.50 12.06
N CYS A 183 12.98 -0.77 12.67
CA CYS A 183 14.31 -0.58 12.12
C CYS A 183 15.08 -1.91 12.05
N ALA A 184 15.01 -2.72 13.10
CA ALA A 184 15.58 -4.06 13.10
C ALA A 184 14.99 -4.94 11.99
N PHE A 185 13.66 -4.96 11.85
CA PHE A 185 13.00 -5.69 10.76
C PHE A 185 13.44 -5.23 9.37
N VAL A 186 13.52 -3.92 9.15
CA VAL A 186 13.94 -3.34 7.86
C VAL A 186 15.38 -3.75 7.53
N ARG A 187 16.27 -3.75 8.51
CA ARG A 187 17.68 -4.12 8.32
C ARG A 187 17.85 -5.63 8.26
N ASP A 188 17.37 -6.35 9.28
CA ASP A 188 17.75 -7.74 9.52
C ASP A 188 16.87 -8.75 8.75
N THR A 189 15.61 -8.38 8.47
CA THR A 189 14.66 -9.23 7.74
C THR A 189 14.53 -8.84 6.27
N LEU A 190 14.37 -7.53 5.99
CA LEU A 190 14.21 -7.06 4.62
C LEU A 190 15.54 -6.81 3.89
N GLY A 191 16.65 -6.84 4.62
CA GLY A 191 18.00 -6.76 4.06
C GLY A 191 18.46 -5.35 3.67
N ALA A 192 17.87 -4.29 4.23
CA ALA A 192 18.38 -2.94 4.02
C ALA A 192 19.80 -2.79 4.59
N ASP A 193 20.63 -1.98 3.94
CA ASP A 193 22.02 -1.73 4.38
C ASP A 193 22.08 -0.92 5.68
N ALA A 194 21.04 -0.09 5.92
CA ALA A 194 20.82 0.61 7.20
C ALA A 194 19.35 0.95 7.38
N ALA A 195 18.96 1.24 8.64
CA ALA A 195 17.64 1.72 8.99
C ALA A 195 17.74 2.93 9.91
N ILE A 196 16.99 3.98 9.60
CA ILE A 196 16.91 5.22 10.37
C ILE A 196 15.60 5.23 11.16
N ASP A 197 15.70 5.32 12.49
CA ASP A 197 14.56 5.57 13.36
C ASP A 197 14.25 7.06 13.40
N TYR A 198 13.18 7.47 12.72
CA TYR A 198 12.78 8.89 12.71
C TYR A 198 12.27 9.40 14.07
N LYS A 199 12.03 8.50 15.05
CA LYS A 199 11.62 8.84 16.42
C LYS A 199 12.81 9.03 17.36
N ALA A 200 13.99 8.53 17.00
CA ALA A 200 15.17 8.54 17.86
C ALA A 200 15.98 9.83 17.77
N GLY A 201 15.76 10.65 16.74
CA GLY A 201 16.51 11.91 16.60
C GLY A 201 16.32 12.59 15.24
N PRO A 202 17.10 13.63 14.97
CA PRO A 202 16.99 14.41 13.74
C PRO A 202 17.35 13.57 12.49
N ILE A 203 16.39 13.37 11.60
CA ILE A 203 16.55 12.58 10.36
C ILE A 203 17.72 13.07 9.51
N GLY A 204 17.92 14.40 9.43
CA GLY A 204 18.99 14.99 8.63
C GLY A 204 20.41 14.62 9.11
N ALA A 205 20.59 14.35 10.41
CA ALA A 205 21.87 13.86 10.95
C ALA A 205 22.09 12.40 10.52
N ALA A 206 21.10 11.54 10.70
CA ALA A 206 21.16 10.13 10.29
C ALA A 206 21.35 9.98 8.77
N LEU A 207 20.70 10.82 7.96
CA LEU A 207 20.92 10.84 6.50
C LEU A 207 22.36 11.24 6.12
N ARG A 208 23.00 12.15 6.87
CA ARG A 208 24.41 12.49 6.63
C ARG A 208 25.33 11.30 6.90
N GLU A 209 25.04 10.57 7.95
CA GLU A 209 25.81 9.39 8.36
C GLU A 209 25.64 8.23 7.36
N HIS A 210 24.39 7.89 7.04
CA HIS A 210 24.09 6.71 6.22
C HIS A 210 24.11 6.97 4.70
N CYS A 211 24.04 8.23 4.27
CA CYS A 211 24.12 8.63 2.87
C CYS A 211 25.20 9.73 2.70
N PRO A 212 26.51 9.44 2.99
CA PRO A 212 27.57 10.45 2.94
C PRO A 212 27.68 11.10 1.56
N ASP A 213 27.52 10.34 0.49
CA ASP A 213 27.57 10.81 -0.91
C ASP A 213 26.24 11.37 -1.42
N GLY A 214 25.17 11.29 -0.61
CA GLY A 214 23.82 11.73 -0.97
C GLY A 214 22.91 10.61 -1.46
N VAL A 215 21.71 10.99 -1.94
CA VAL A 215 20.61 10.10 -2.31
C VAL A 215 20.37 10.17 -3.80
N ASP A 216 20.41 9.02 -4.49
CA ASP A 216 20.10 8.91 -5.92
C ASP A 216 18.61 8.73 -6.18
N VAL A 217 17.96 7.87 -5.38
CA VAL A 217 16.51 7.62 -5.46
C VAL A 217 15.89 7.75 -4.08
N TYR A 218 14.84 8.53 -3.97
CA TYR A 218 14.01 8.58 -2.78
C TYR A 218 12.61 8.08 -3.09
N PHE A 219 12.18 7.02 -2.42
CA PHE A 219 10.81 6.49 -2.52
C PHE A 219 9.99 7.04 -1.35
N ASP A 220 9.12 8.00 -1.64
CA ASP A 220 8.37 8.73 -0.64
C ASP A 220 6.95 8.19 -0.44
N ASN A 221 6.69 7.63 0.75
CA ASN A 221 5.38 7.21 1.22
C ASN A 221 4.78 8.19 2.26
N VAL A 222 5.57 9.17 2.73
CA VAL A 222 5.24 9.95 3.94
C VAL A 222 5.08 11.43 3.68
N GLY A 223 5.95 12.03 2.88
CA GLY A 223 6.00 13.49 2.72
C GLY A 223 6.55 14.23 3.94
N GLY A 224 6.17 15.50 4.09
CA GLY A 224 6.46 16.32 5.26
C GLY A 224 7.95 16.47 5.59
N GLU A 225 8.29 16.43 6.88
CA GLU A 225 9.67 16.65 7.37
C GLU A 225 10.67 15.62 6.84
N ILE A 226 10.24 14.38 6.57
CA ILE A 226 11.11 13.35 6.02
C ILE A 226 11.50 13.72 4.59
N LEU A 227 10.53 14.09 3.76
CA LEU A 227 10.79 14.58 2.39
C LEU A 227 11.75 15.79 2.42
N ASP A 228 11.48 16.76 3.30
CA ASP A 228 12.31 17.94 3.43
C ASP A 228 13.76 17.63 3.85
N ALA A 229 13.96 16.65 4.72
CA ALA A 229 15.28 16.22 5.13
C ALA A 229 16.04 15.54 3.97
N VAL A 230 15.36 14.70 3.20
CA VAL A 230 15.97 14.02 2.03
C VAL A 230 16.31 15.02 0.92
N LEU A 231 15.45 16.01 0.67
CA LEU A 231 15.70 17.06 -0.33
C LEU A 231 17.00 17.86 -0.07
N LYS A 232 17.53 17.87 1.17
CA LYS A 232 18.84 18.48 1.50
C LYS A 232 20.04 17.58 1.16
N ARG A 233 19.81 16.34 0.71
CA ARG A 233 20.86 15.32 0.51
C ARG A 233 20.85 14.68 -0.87
N LEU A 234 20.29 15.37 -1.86
CA LEU A 234 20.19 14.86 -3.23
C LEU A 234 21.54 14.78 -3.93
N ARG A 235 21.81 13.68 -4.60
CA ARG A 235 22.87 13.57 -5.61
C ARG A 235 22.43 14.23 -6.92
N LEU A 236 23.41 14.42 -7.80
CA LEU A 236 23.15 14.92 -9.14
C LEU A 236 22.20 13.96 -9.89
N HIS A 237 21.14 14.51 -10.49
CA HIS A 237 20.09 13.78 -11.19
C HIS A 237 19.26 12.84 -10.29
N ALA A 238 19.16 13.14 -9.00
CA ALA A 238 18.31 12.41 -8.08
C ALA A 238 16.84 12.34 -8.53
N ARG A 239 16.18 11.25 -8.20
CA ARG A 239 14.76 11.01 -8.52
C ARG A 239 13.98 10.80 -7.23
N ILE A 240 12.94 11.60 -7.05
CA ILE A 240 12.03 11.50 -5.94
C ILE A 240 10.72 10.92 -6.46
N VAL A 241 10.38 9.71 -6.02
CA VAL A 241 9.17 8.96 -6.37
C VAL A 241 8.10 9.29 -5.34
N LEU A 242 7.12 10.12 -5.69
CA LEU A 242 6.02 10.46 -4.79
C LEU A 242 4.93 9.40 -4.90
N CYS A 243 4.94 8.47 -3.96
CA CYS A 243 3.95 7.38 -3.85
C CYS A 243 2.79 7.77 -2.93
N GLY A 244 3.05 8.51 -1.86
CA GLY A 244 2.05 8.90 -0.88
C GLY A 244 2.54 9.99 0.07
N GLY A 245 1.60 10.54 0.85
CA GLY A 245 1.86 11.58 1.82
C GLY A 245 1.11 11.31 3.13
N ILE A 246 1.32 10.13 3.75
CA ILE A 246 0.52 9.69 4.90
C ILE A 246 0.57 10.67 6.07
N SER A 247 1.67 11.43 6.23
CA SER A 247 1.80 12.46 7.27
C SER A 247 0.79 13.60 7.11
N GLN A 248 0.21 13.77 5.90
CA GLN A 248 -0.69 14.87 5.59
C GLN A 248 -2.15 14.45 5.39
N TYR A 249 -2.45 13.15 5.29
CA TYR A 249 -3.80 12.69 4.98
C TYR A 249 -4.85 13.05 6.04
N ASN A 250 -4.45 13.21 7.29
CA ASN A 250 -5.33 13.57 8.40
C ASN A 250 -5.22 15.06 8.82
N ALA A 251 -4.54 15.90 8.05
CA ALA A 251 -4.20 17.28 8.44
C ALA A 251 -5.34 18.32 8.25
N GLY A 252 -6.57 17.88 8.04
CA GLY A 252 -7.75 18.79 8.12
C GLY A 252 -7.78 19.95 7.12
N GLY A 253 -7.08 19.88 5.99
CA GLY A 253 -7.21 20.86 4.89
C GLY A 253 -5.96 21.67 4.52
N GLU A 254 -5.03 21.93 5.42
CA GLU A 254 -3.78 22.62 5.09
C GLU A 254 -2.65 21.60 4.79
N GLN A 255 -2.46 21.32 3.52
CA GLN A 255 -1.26 20.57 3.09
C GLN A 255 -0.08 21.54 2.96
N ARG A 256 1.01 21.23 3.68
CA ARG A 256 2.26 21.98 3.55
C ARG A 256 3.13 21.35 2.48
N GLY A 257 3.48 22.13 1.47
CA GLY A 257 4.48 21.75 0.48
C GLY A 257 5.87 21.62 1.10
N PRO A 258 6.81 20.94 0.40
CA PRO A 258 8.19 20.81 0.87
C PRO A 258 8.91 22.17 0.84
N ALA A 259 9.55 22.54 1.96
CA ALA A 259 10.29 23.79 2.07
C ALA A 259 11.59 23.78 1.25
N ASN A 260 12.20 22.60 1.08
CA ASN A 260 13.52 22.44 0.47
C ASN A 260 13.52 22.05 -1.02
N TYR A 261 12.40 22.23 -1.72
CA TYR A 261 12.24 21.80 -3.12
C TYR A 261 13.22 22.50 -4.09
N LEU A 262 13.71 23.69 -3.77
CA LEU A 262 14.70 24.40 -4.60
C LEU A 262 16.03 23.64 -4.73
N ASN A 263 16.33 22.71 -3.82
CA ASN A 263 17.51 21.85 -3.96
C ASN A 263 17.45 20.93 -5.20
N LEU A 264 16.25 20.71 -5.76
CA LEU A 264 16.11 20.04 -7.04
C LEU A 264 16.82 20.76 -8.18
N ILE A 265 16.91 22.09 -8.14
CA ILE A 265 17.64 22.89 -9.14
C ILE A 265 19.12 22.55 -9.10
N ALA A 266 19.72 22.61 -7.90
CA ALA A 266 21.15 22.31 -7.73
C ALA A 266 21.47 20.86 -8.09
N ALA A 267 20.61 19.92 -7.69
CA ALA A 267 20.71 18.50 -8.03
C ALA A 267 20.34 18.20 -9.48
N ARG A 268 19.72 19.12 -10.22
CA ARG A 268 19.11 18.83 -11.54
C ARG A 268 18.24 17.56 -11.46
N GLY A 269 17.59 17.40 -10.30
CA GLY A 269 16.75 16.26 -9.95
C GLY A 269 15.32 16.43 -10.46
N ARG A 270 14.54 15.39 -10.31
CA ARG A 270 13.09 15.41 -10.58
C ARG A 270 12.32 14.82 -9.40
N MET A 271 11.12 15.30 -9.22
CA MET A 271 10.13 14.81 -8.27
C MET A 271 8.85 14.51 -9.04
N GLU A 272 8.40 13.26 -8.99
CA GLU A 272 7.33 12.75 -9.86
C GLU A 272 6.33 11.91 -9.06
N GLY A 273 5.04 12.28 -9.16
CA GLY A 273 3.93 11.51 -8.61
C GLY A 273 3.41 10.49 -9.59
N PHE A 274 2.89 9.37 -9.08
CA PHE A 274 2.26 8.33 -9.89
C PHE A 274 1.16 7.60 -9.12
N VAL A 275 0.29 6.92 -9.84
CA VAL A 275 -0.75 6.05 -9.27
C VAL A 275 -0.67 4.68 -9.93
N VAL A 276 -0.67 3.62 -9.14
CA VAL A 276 -0.54 2.24 -9.62
C VAL A 276 -1.63 1.83 -10.63
N ILE A 277 -2.78 2.49 -10.59
CA ILE A 277 -3.90 2.23 -11.51
C ILE A 277 -3.48 2.38 -12.97
N ASP A 278 -2.61 3.35 -13.28
CA ASP A 278 -2.12 3.60 -14.64
C ASP A 278 -1.25 2.45 -15.17
N TYR A 279 -0.73 1.62 -14.27
CA TYR A 279 0.17 0.50 -14.56
C TYR A 279 -0.53 -0.87 -14.56
N LEU A 280 -1.83 -0.94 -14.21
CA LEU A 280 -2.57 -2.21 -14.19
C LEU A 280 -2.52 -2.99 -15.51
N PRO A 281 -2.53 -2.36 -16.70
CA PRO A 281 -2.34 -3.10 -17.95
C PRO A 281 -1.02 -3.86 -18.06
N ARG A 282 0.00 -3.44 -17.29
CA ARG A 282 1.35 -4.03 -17.23
C ARG A 282 1.59 -4.86 -15.96
N ALA A 283 0.54 -5.12 -15.16
CA ALA A 283 0.67 -5.86 -13.92
C ALA A 283 1.33 -7.24 -14.11
N GLY A 284 1.03 -7.91 -15.25
CA GLY A 284 1.65 -9.18 -15.63
C GLY A 284 3.18 -9.12 -15.71
N ASP A 285 3.74 -8.03 -16.25
CA ASP A 285 5.20 -7.83 -16.35
C ASP A 285 5.83 -7.77 -14.96
N ALA A 286 5.23 -6.99 -14.04
CA ALA A 286 5.70 -6.85 -12.68
C ALA A 286 5.61 -8.19 -11.90
N ILE A 287 4.50 -8.90 -12.02
CA ILE A 287 4.30 -10.21 -11.39
C ILE A 287 5.34 -11.21 -11.90
N ALA A 288 5.56 -11.26 -13.21
CA ALA A 288 6.57 -12.15 -13.82
C ALA A 288 7.98 -11.84 -13.30
N ALA A 289 8.33 -10.56 -13.14
CA ALA A 289 9.63 -10.15 -12.61
C ALA A 289 9.80 -10.42 -11.10
N MET A 290 8.72 -10.27 -10.30
CA MET A 290 8.78 -10.47 -8.86
C MET A 290 8.66 -11.96 -8.46
N THR A 291 8.01 -12.80 -9.26
CA THR A 291 7.81 -14.23 -8.95
C THR A 291 9.13 -14.97 -8.66
N PRO A 292 10.20 -14.85 -9.45
CA PRO A 292 11.49 -15.48 -9.12
C PRO A 292 12.09 -14.97 -7.82
N MET A 293 11.85 -13.69 -7.45
CA MET A 293 12.34 -13.13 -6.18
C MET A 293 11.61 -13.77 -4.99
N VAL A 294 10.29 -13.99 -5.14
CA VAL A 294 9.47 -14.68 -4.13
C VAL A 294 9.91 -16.14 -3.99
N GLN A 295 10.07 -16.86 -5.09
CA GLN A 295 10.51 -18.26 -5.08
C GLN A 295 11.91 -18.45 -4.47
N ALA A 296 12.79 -17.45 -4.65
CA ALA A 296 14.12 -17.45 -4.04
C ALA A 296 14.13 -16.94 -2.57
N GLY A 297 12.97 -16.61 -1.99
CA GLY A 297 12.87 -16.05 -0.63
C GLY A 297 13.44 -14.63 -0.48
N LYS A 298 13.73 -13.95 -1.59
CA LYS A 298 14.27 -12.57 -1.62
C LYS A 298 13.20 -11.50 -1.54
N LEU A 299 11.94 -11.86 -1.75
CA LEU A 299 10.78 -10.99 -1.63
C LEU A 299 9.70 -11.70 -0.83
N THR A 300 9.43 -11.18 0.34
CA THR A 300 8.48 -11.72 1.31
C THR A 300 7.47 -10.66 1.73
N SER A 301 6.36 -11.06 2.33
CA SER A 301 5.37 -10.14 2.88
C SER A 301 5.05 -10.48 4.32
N LYS A 302 5.19 -9.50 5.19
CA LYS A 302 4.65 -9.56 6.56
C LYS A 302 3.22 -9.04 6.52
N LEU A 303 2.27 -9.87 6.94
CA LEU A 303 0.86 -9.50 7.08
C LEU A 303 0.57 -9.18 8.55
N ASP A 304 -0.13 -8.09 8.78
CA ASP A 304 -0.69 -7.69 10.07
C ASP A 304 -2.21 -7.81 9.93
N ILE A 305 -2.78 -8.84 10.55
CA ILE A 305 -4.19 -9.22 10.34
C ILE A 305 -4.99 -8.90 11.60
N VAL A 306 -6.08 -8.18 11.42
CA VAL A 306 -7.12 -7.95 12.43
C VAL A 306 -8.35 -8.73 12.00
N SER A 307 -8.86 -9.63 12.86
CA SER A 307 -10.05 -10.46 12.54
C SER A 307 -11.33 -9.75 12.98
N GLY A 308 -12.34 -9.78 12.11
CA GLY A 308 -13.66 -9.18 12.28
C GLY A 308 -13.88 -7.94 11.43
N LEU A 309 -14.93 -7.99 10.60
CA LEU A 309 -15.30 -6.90 9.68
C LEU A 309 -15.57 -5.57 10.41
N GLU A 310 -16.16 -5.65 11.60
CA GLU A 310 -16.46 -4.52 12.48
C GLU A 310 -15.19 -3.78 12.98
N ARG A 311 -14.04 -4.45 12.95
CA ARG A 311 -12.74 -3.86 13.35
C ARG A 311 -12.03 -3.11 12.22
N PHE A 312 -12.67 -2.95 11.06
CA PHE A 312 -12.13 -2.18 9.96
C PHE A 312 -11.68 -0.75 10.36
N PRO A 313 -12.45 0.04 11.15
CA PRO A 313 -12.01 1.38 11.56
C PRO A 313 -10.76 1.33 12.47
N GLU A 314 -10.65 0.31 13.33
CA GLU A 314 -9.44 0.10 14.13
C GLU A 314 -8.23 -0.18 13.24
N ALA A 315 -8.37 -1.07 12.26
CA ALA A 315 -7.31 -1.41 11.32
C ALA A 315 -6.84 -0.18 10.51
N LEU A 316 -7.76 0.71 10.12
CA LEU A 316 -7.43 2.00 9.52
C LEU A 316 -6.59 2.88 10.44
N ARG A 317 -7.02 3.05 11.70
CA ARG A 317 -6.30 3.86 12.70
C ARG A 317 -4.90 3.34 12.96
N ARG A 318 -4.71 2.01 12.96
CA ARG A 318 -3.38 1.37 13.10
C ARG A 318 -2.43 1.80 11.97
N VAL A 319 -2.93 1.89 10.75
CA VAL A 319 -2.14 2.34 9.59
C VAL A 319 -1.75 3.83 9.75
N TYR A 320 -2.68 4.70 10.11
CA TYR A 320 -2.39 6.14 10.24
C TYR A 320 -1.51 6.48 11.43
N SER A 321 -1.58 5.72 12.53
CA SER A 321 -0.69 5.89 13.69
C SER A 321 0.67 5.22 13.52
N GLY A 322 0.83 4.41 12.46
CA GLY A 322 2.02 3.58 12.28
C GLY A 322 2.13 2.47 13.31
N ALA A 323 1.02 1.97 13.86
CA ALA A 323 1.01 0.83 14.77
C ALA A 323 1.07 -0.50 14.02
N ASN A 324 0.67 -0.55 12.74
CA ASN A 324 0.75 -1.74 11.91
C ASN A 324 2.19 -2.13 11.58
N PHE A 325 2.39 -3.41 11.27
CA PHE A 325 3.69 -3.96 10.88
C PHE A 325 3.55 -4.72 9.55
N GLY A 326 4.11 -4.17 8.45
CA GLY A 326 3.90 -4.72 7.12
C GLY A 326 2.55 -4.34 6.52
N LYS A 327 1.92 -5.27 5.80
CA LYS A 327 0.61 -5.08 5.16
C LYS A 327 -0.53 -5.31 6.15
N GLN A 328 -1.30 -4.26 6.44
CA GLN A 328 -2.52 -4.38 7.26
C GLN A 328 -3.65 -4.99 6.44
N LEU A 329 -4.25 -6.04 6.98
CA LEU A 329 -5.47 -6.67 6.46
C LEU A 329 -6.54 -6.74 7.53
N VAL A 330 -7.79 -6.85 7.09
CA VAL A 330 -8.90 -7.32 7.91
C VAL A 330 -9.32 -8.69 7.38
N GLU A 331 -9.36 -9.68 8.27
CA GLU A 331 -9.98 -10.98 8.02
C GLU A 331 -11.48 -10.87 8.33
N VAL A 332 -12.32 -11.33 7.41
CA VAL A 332 -13.77 -11.16 7.43
C VAL A 332 -14.47 -12.36 8.05
#